data_31ada3644c420c067bbcd2b892a3b883
#
_entry.id   31ada3644c420c067bbcd2b892a3b883
#
_cell.length_a   1.000
_cell.length_b   1.000
_cell.length_c   1.000
_cell.angle_alpha   90.00
_cell.angle_beta   90.00
_cell.angle_gamma   90.00
#
_symmetry.space_group_name_H-M   'P 1'
#
loop_
_entity.id
_entity.type
_entity.pdbx_description
1 polymer ?
#
loop_
_entity_poly.entity_id
_entity_poly.type
_entity_poly.pdbx_seq_one_letter_code
_entity_poly.pdbx_strand_id
1 'polypeptide(L)'
;HITGGGVFENIPRVLPKDLNVRIRTTWPVPELFNLLVREGGLDSHEAYRTFNMGIGMVALIDPRELSLWESDSSLKPFFLMGEVVPGEGRVEMEK
;
A
#
# COMPACT_ATOMS: atom_id res chain seq x y z
N HIS A 1 8.45 -5.39 2.63
CA HIS A 1 8.97 -4.01 2.58
C HIS A 1 8.62 -3.36 1.25
N ILE A 2 8.32 -2.09 1.31
CA ILE A 2 8.03 -1.30 0.12
C ILE A 2 9.26 -0.47 -0.20
N THR A 3 9.95 -0.87 -1.27
CA THR A 3 11.18 -0.24 -1.75
C THR A 3 10.97 0.32 -3.15
N GLY A 4 12.01 0.43 -3.97
CA GLY A 4 11.89 0.87 -5.36
C GLY A 4 10.84 0.05 -6.12
N GLY A 5 10.02 0.70 -6.92
CA GLY A 5 8.86 0.11 -7.57
C GLY A 5 7.57 0.30 -6.82
N GLY A 6 7.63 0.75 -5.53
CA GLY A 6 6.47 1.06 -4.71
C GLY A 6 5.55 -0.13 -4.47
N VAL A 7 4.30 0.16 -4.14
CA VAL A 7 3.30 -0.88 -3.85
C VAL A 7 3.00 -1.75 -5.07
N PHE A 8 3.05 -1.20 -6.27
CA PHE A 8 2.73 -1.94 -7.50
C PHE A 8 3.69 -3.09 -7.78
N GLU A 9 4.96 -2.95 -7.42
CA GLU A 9 5.97 -3.99 -7.67
C GLU A 9 6.28 -4.84 -6.44
N ASN A 10 6.12 -4.30 -5.24
CA ASN A 10 6.51 -5.01 -4.02
C ASN A 10 5.40 -5.89 -3.45
N ILE A 11 4.14 -5.48 -3.47
CA ILE A 11 3.05 -6.31 -2.95
C ILE A 11 2.89 -7.61 -3.76
N PRO A 12 2.93 -7.60 -5.10
CA PRO A 12 2.78 -8.85 -5.87
C PRO A 12 3.78 -9.94 -5.53
N ARG A 13 4.94 -9.60 -4.96
CA ARG A 13 5.97 -10.59 -4.60
C ARG A 13 5.51 -11.57 -3.53
N VAL A 14 4.57 -11.16 -2.68
CA VAL A 14 4.03 -12.00 -1.60
C VAL A 14 2.59 -12.39 -1.84
N LEU A 15 1.98 -11.92 -2.92
CA LEU A 15 0.58 -12.13 -3.22
C LEU A 15 0.43 -13.40 -4.07
N PRO A 16 -0.49 -14.34 -3.70
CA PRO A 16 -0.84 -15.45 -4.58
C PRO A 16 -1.33 -14.94 -5.94
N LYS A 17 -1.02 -15.70 -7.00
CA LYS A 17 -1.26 -15.28 -8.38
C LYS A 17 -2.74 -15.21 -8.78
N ASP A 18 -3.62 -15.80 -7.99
CA ASP A 18 -5.06 -15.77 -8.23
C ASP A 18 -5.78 -14.68 -7.42
N LEU A 19 -5.01 -13.82 -6.75
CA LEU A 19 -5.56 -12.74 -5.92
C LEU A 19 -5.01 -11.38 -6.37
N ASN A 20 -5.82 -10.36 -6.19
CA ASN A 20 -5.42 -8.96 -6.32
C ASN A 20 -5.48 -8.29 -4.95
N VAL A 21 -4.80 -7.18 -4.80
CA VAL A 21 -4.98 -6.28 -3.67
C VAL A 21 -5.58 -4.97 -4.20
N ARG A 22 -6.68 -4.55 -3.60
CA ARG A 22 -7.32 -3.27 -3.89
C ARG A 22 -6.99 -2.33 -2.75
N ILE A 23 -6.26 -1.25 -3.04
CA ILE A 23 -5.80 -0.31 -2.03
C ILE A 23 -6.33 1.10 -2.30
N ARG A 24 -6.36 1.88 -1.24
CA ARG A 24 -6.76 3.28 -1.25
C ARG A 24 -5.86 4.03 -0.27
N THR A 25 -5.53 5.28 -0.55
CA THR A 25 -4.69 6.08 0.32
C THR A 25 -5.47 6.48 1.56
N THR A 26 -5.21 5.78 2.68
CA THR A 26 -5.85 6.01 3.97
C THR A 26 -4.90 6.60 5.00
N TRP A 27 -3.63 6.76 4.64
CA TRP A 27 -2.58 7.28 5.51
C TRP A 27 -2.17 8.68 5.07
N PRO A 28 -1.59 9.48 6.00
CA PRO A 28 -1.04 10.77 5.62
C PRO A 28 0.24 10.59 4.80
N VAL A 29 0.20 10.98 3.54
CA VAL A 29 1.38 10.95 2.67
C VAL A 29 2.28 12.11 3.07
N PRO A 30 3.58 11.85 3.40
CA PRO A 30 4.49 12.94 3.75
C PRO A 30 4.60 13.98 2.63
N GLU A 31 4.68 15.26 3.01
CA GLU A 31 4.72 16.37 2.06
C GLU A 31 5.87 16.29 1.06
N LEU A 32 6.98 15.68 1.45
CA LEU A 32 8.10 15.45 0.54
C LEU A 32 7.65 14.72 -0.73
N PHE A 33 6.82 13.68 -0.59
CA PHE A 33 6.34 12.93 -1.74
C PHE A 33 5.39 13.75 -2.61
N ASN A 34 4.53 14.56 -1.99
CA ASN A 34 3.64 15.46 -2.73
C ASN A 34 4.45 16.47 -3.54
N LEU A 35 5.53 17.00 -2.96
CA LEU A 35 6.44 17.92 -3.66
C LEU A 35 7.12 17.23 -4.84
N LEU A 36 7.66 16.03 -4.65
CA LEU A 36 8.34 15.29 -5.70
C LEU A 36 7.39 14.94 -6.85
N VAL A 37 6.17 14.57 -6.54
CA VAL A 37 5.14 14.26 -7.55
C VAL A 37 4.81 15.49 -8.38
N ARG A 38 4.60 16.63 -7.72
CA ARG A 38 4.26 17.89 -8.37
C ARG A 38 5.39 18.40 -9.26
N GLU A 39 6.62 18.42 -8.72
CA GLU A 39 7.79 18.89 -9.46
C GLU A 39 8.18 17.95 -10.61
N GLY A 40 7.97 16.66 -10.45
CA GLY A 40 8.24 15.68 -11.49
C GLY A 40 7.13 15.52 -12.53
N GLY A 41 5.98 16.13 -12.33
CA GLY A 41 4.84 15.99 -13.24
C GLY A 41 4.28 14.59 -13.30
N LEU A 42 4.40 13.82 -12.20
CA LEU A 42 3.95 12.43 -12.15
C LEU A 42 2.45 12.35 -11.92
N ASP A 43 1.79 11.40 -12.58
CA ASP A 43 0.42 11.06 -12.22
C ASP A 43 0.42 10.14 -10.99
N SER A 44 -0.78 9.86 -10.46
CA SER A 44 -0.94 9.05 -9.26
C SER A 44 -0.34 7.64 -9.39
N HIS A 45 -0.57 6.99 -10.53
CA HIS A 45 -0.05 5.65 -10.77
C HIS A 45 1.48 5.62 -10.81
N GLU A 46 2.07 6.59 -11.50
CA GLU A 46 3.53 6.71 -11.60
C GLU A 46 4.16 7.02 -10.24
N ALA A 47 3.51 7.85 -9.44
CA ALA A 47 3.98 8.20 -8.10
C ALA A 47 4.07 6.95 -7.20
N TYR A 48 3.02 6.13 -7.18
CA TYR A 48 2.98 4.92 -6.36
C TYR A 48 3.82 3.78 -6.91
N ARG A 49 4.24 3.86 -8.17
CA ARG A 49 5.21 2.94 -8.75
C ARG A 49 6.65 3.36 -8.44
N THR A 50 6.89 4.66 -8.35
CA THR A 50 8.24 5.21 -8.15
C THR A 50 8.62 5.29 -6.67
N PHE A 51 7.68 5.73 -5.84
CA PHE A 51 7.91 6.00 -4.41
C PHE A 51 7.08 5.07 -3.53
N ASN A 52 7.51 4.89 -2.29
CA ASN A 52 6.70 4.18 -1.29
C ASN A 52 5.56 5.04 -0.74
N MET A 53 5.57 6.33 -1.02
CA MET A 53 4.54 7.31 -0.62
C MET A 53 4.26 7.32 0.90
N GLY A 54 5.27 6.96 1.69
CA GLY A 54 5.17 6.96 3.15
C GLY A 54 4.86 5.59 3.77
N ILE A 55 4.63 4.56 2.96
CA ILE A 55 4.41 3.20 3.44
C ILE A 55 5.67 2.38 3.25
N GLY A 56 6.33 2.03 4.34
CA GLY A 56 7.57 1.25 4.29
C GLY A 56 7.36 -0.26 4.37
N MET A 57 6.22 -0.70 4.91
CA MET A 57 5.91 -2.11 5.06
C MET A 57 4.41 -2.33 4.97
N VAL A 58 4.01 -3.41 4.31
CA VAL A 58 2.61 -3.83 4.21
C VAL A 58 2.50 -5.25 4.75
N ALA A 59 1.47 -5.50 5.57
CA ALA A 59 1.16 -6.83 6.08
C ALA A 59 -0.19 -7.28 5.52
N LEU A 60 -0.24 -8.52 5.05
CA LEU A 60 -1.48 -9.19 4.67
C LEU A 60 -1.92 -10.04 5.85
N ILE A 61 -3.09 -9.78 6.39
CA ILE A 61 -3.59 -10.48 7.57
C ILE A 61 -4.99 -11.04 7.32
N ASP A 62 -5.36 -12.05 8.11
CA ASP A 62 -6.72 -12.56 8.14
C ASP A 62 -7.63 -11.47 8.74
N PRO A 63 -8.79 -11.15 8.12
CA PRO A 63 -9.70 -10.14 8.67
C PRO A 63 -10.09 -10.40 10.12
N ARG A 64 -10.11 -11.64 10.57
CA ARG A 64 -10.42 -12.00 11.96
C ARG A 64 -9.37 -11.53 12.96
N GLU A 65 -8.17 -11.22 12.49
CA GLU A 65 -7.08 -10.73 13.34
C GLU A 65 -7.05 -9.21 13.47
N LEU A 66 -7.87 -8.50 12.71
CA LEU A 66 -7.83 -7.04 12.67
C LEU A 66 -8.06 -6.42 14.05
N SER A 67 -8.99 -6.97 14.83
CA SER A 67 -9.25 -6.47 16.17
C SER A 67 -8.06 -6.61 17.11
N LEU A 68 -7.27 -7.66 16.95
CA LEU A 68 -6.04 -7.86 17.72
C LEU A 68 -5.00 -6.79 17.37
N TRP A 69 -4.88 -6.47 16.10
CA TRP A 69 -3.97 -5.42 15.64
C TRP A 69 -4.39 -4.05 16.15
N GLU A 70 -5.69 -3.77 16.13
CA GLU A 70 -6.22 -2.49 16.60
C GLU A 70 -6.06 -2.30 18.11
N SER A 71 -6.09 -3.39 18.89
CA SER A 71 -5.96 -3.34 20.33
C SER A 71 -4.52 -3.31 20.82
N ASP A 72 -3.54 -3.64 19.98
CA ASP A 72 -2.12 -3.68 20.36
C ASP A 72 -1.44 -2.35 20.02
N SER A 73 -1.19 -1.54 21.04
CA SER A 73 -0.57 -0.23 20.86
C SER A 73 0.88 -0.30 20.34
N SER A 74 1.55 -1.45 20.52
CA SER A 74 2.92 -1.62 20.03
C SER A 74 3.00 -1.73 18.51
N LEU A 75 1.89 -2.06 17.84
CA LEU A 75 1.80 -2.17 16.39
C LEU A 75 1.47 -0.84 15.70
N LYS A 76 1.09 0.16 16.50
CA LYS A 76 0.70 1.47 15.94
C LYS A 76 1.90 2.39 15.74
N PRO A 77 1.83 3.31 14.75
CA PRO A 77 0.68 3.51 13.87
C PRO A 77 0.63 2.50 12.72
N PHE A 78 -0.56 2.01 12.41
CA PHE A 78 -0.80 1.28 11.17
C PHE A 78 -2.07 1.79 10.52
N PHE A 79 -2.24 1.51 9.23
CA PHE A 79 -3.39 1.99 8.46
C PHE A 79 -3.98 0.82 7.68
N LEU A 80 -5.29 0.65 7.78
CA LEU A 80 -6.00 -0.30 6.94
C LEU A 80 -6.08 0.31 5.55
N MET A 81 -5.29 -0.19 4.62
CA MET A 81 -5.15 0.43 3.31
C MET A 81 -5.91 -0.30 2.19
N GLY A 82 -6.41 -1.50 2.44
CA GLY A 82 -7.12 -2.20 1.39
C GLY A 82 -7.50 -3.61 1.76
N GLU A 83 -7.90 -4.35 0.75
CA GLU A 83 -8.34 -5.73 0.89
C GLU A 83 -7.81 -6.61 -0.23
N VAL A 84 -7.71 -7.89 0.06
CA VAL A 84 -7.36 -8.91 -0.92
C VAL A 84 -8.65 -9.40 -1.57
N VAL A 85 -8.67 -9.42 -2.89
CA VAL A 85 -9.85 -9.83 -3.68
C VAL A 85 -9.42 -10.83 -4.75
N PRO A 86 -10.34 -11.61 -5.32
CA PRO A 86 -10.00 -12.49 -6.44
C PRO A 86 -9.43 -11.70 -7.62
N GLY A 87 -8.43 -12.25 -8.29
CA GLY A 87 -7.80 -11.54 -9.40
C GLY A 87 -6.65 -12.30 -10.05
N GLU A 88 -5.61 -11.56 -10.41
CA GLU A 88 -4.52 -12.05 -11.26
C GLU A 88 -3.12 -11.77 -10.71
N GLY A 89 -3.00 -11.43 -9.45
CA GLY A 89 -1.72 -11.10 -8.83
C GLY A 89 -1.34 -9.63 -8.98
N ARG A 90 -2.31 -8.74 -9.07
CA ARG A 90 -2.09 -7.31 -9.30
C ARG A 90 -2.51 -6.46 -8.11
N VAL A 91 -1.96 -5.26 -8.10
CA VAL A 91 -2.37 -4.19 -7.16
C VAL A 91 -3.25 -3.21 -7.94
N GLU A 92 -4.43 -2.93 -7.38
CA GLU A 92 -5.36 -1.94 -7.92
C GLU A 92 -5.45 -0.76 -6.96
N MET A 93 -5.29 0.45 -7.47
CA MET A 93 -5.45 1.68 -6.68
C MET A 93 -6.84 2.25 -6.92
N GLU A 94 -7.59 2.46 -5.86
CA GLU A 94 -8.83 3.23 -5.90
C GLU A 94 -8.51 4.72 -5.75
N LYS A 95 -9.21 5.51 -6.50
CA LYS A 95 -9.10 6.96 -6.42
C LYS A 95 -9.92 7.54 -5.27
#